data_2a1754aed9026dc964151a7ff18d8422
#
_entry.id   2a1754aed9026dc964151a7ff18d8422
#
_cell.length_a   1.000
_cell.length_b   1.000
_cell.length_c   1.000
_cell.angle_alpha   90.00
_cell.angle_beta   90.00
_cell.angle_gamma   90.00
#
_symmetry.space_group_name_H-M   'P 1'
#
loop_
_entity.id
_entity.type
_entity.pdbx_description
1 polymer ?
#
loop_
_entity_poly.entity_id
_entity_poly.type
_entity_poly.pdbx_seq_one_letter_code
_entity_poly.pdbx_strand_id
1 'polypeptide(L)'
;VQATENTYVLLTKLKSNATADTLIVTSIQKMSNIRDEDGGLNASDIEIINGKRLVFIVDEAHRSTFGDMLSIIKETFPNAIFFGFTGTPVFEENAKKNNAQTDVFGNELHRYSIADGIRDKNVLGFDPYKVLTFRDKDVRKVVALEKAKAATEEEAISDPKKAKIFYEYMDSSTVKMAGFLGDDGKWVKGIEDYLPKTQYLSAEHQSKVVEDIQENWLTLSHNGKFHAIFATSSIPEAIDYYRLLKAAMPKLRISCLFDPNISNEDGDYKEYRGQPIAFYKEQGLIEILTDYNTMFGQDFSIATHARFKKDLSLRLAHKEQYKRVEREPAKQLDLLLVVDQMLTGFDPTWANT
;
A
#
# COMPACT_ATOMS: atom_id res chain seq x y z
N VAL A 1 25.07 6.13 -13.26
CA VAL A 1 24.58 4.98 -12.51
C VAL A 1 23.66 4.19 -13.43
N GLN A 2 23.96 2.92 -13.70
CA GLN A 2 23.13 2.05 -14.51
C GLN A 2 22.46 1.03 -13.59
N ALA A 3 21.15 0.87 -13.72
CA ALA A 3 20.43 -0.22 -13.06
C ALA A 3 20.87 -1.58 -13.62
N THR A 4 20.81 -2.61 -12.80
CA THR A 4 21.08 -3.99 -13.24
C THR A 4 19.82 -4.57 -13.89
N GLU A 5 19.94 -5.05 -15.14
CA GLU A 5 18.80 -5.63 -15.86
C GLU A 5 18.50 -7.05 -15.37
N ASN A 6 19.51 -7.81 -15.05
CA ASN A 6 19.41 -9.21 -14.57
C ASN A 6 20.52 -9.55 -13.57
N THR A 7 20.46 -10.74 -12.98
CA THR A 7 21.41 -11.24 -11.97
C THR A 7 22.82 -11.39 -12.55
N TYR A 8 22.97 -11.78 -13.81
CA TYR A 8 24.28 -11.92 -14.46
C TYR A 8 25.02 -10.57 -14.57
N VAL A 9 24.32 -9.51 -14.96
CA VAL A 9 24.87 -8.15 -15.01
C VAL A 9 25.26 -7.68 -13.60
N LEU A 10 24.45 -7.99 -12.60
CA LEU A 10 24.74 -7.69 -11.20
C LEU A 10 26.04 -8.40 -10.74
N LEU A 11 26.17 -9.69 -11.01
CA LEU A 11 27.37 -10.47 -10.69
C LEU A 11 28.63 -9.91 -11.34
N THR A 12 28.56 -9.58 -12.62
CA THR A 12 29.68 -9.00 -13.36
C THR A 12 30.13 -7.69 -12.72
N LYS A 13 29.19 -6.82 -12.33
CA LYS A 13 29.49 -5.56 -11.66
C LYS A 13 30.06 -5.74 -10.26
N LEU A 14 29.54 -6.68 -9.46
CA LEU A 14 30.04 -6.96 -8.13
C LEU A 14 31.50 -7.47 -8.15
N LYS A 15 31.89 -8.22 -9.18
CA LYS A 15 33.27 -8.69 -9.38
C LYS A 15 34.18 -7.64 -9.98
N SER A 16 33.64 -6.64 -10.68
CA SER A 16 34.41 -5.60 -11.37
C SER A 16 35.19 -4.73 -10.38
N ASN A 17 36.40 -4.32 -10.78
CA ASN A 17 37.20 -3.32 -10.09
C ASN A 17 37.19 -1.97 -10.81
N ALA A 18 36.37 -1.82 -11.85
CA ALA A 18 36.25 -0.58 -12.57
C ALA A 18 35.54 0.49 -11.73
N THR A 19 36.05 1.72 -11.77
CA THR A 19 35.45 2.85 -11.04
C THR A 19 33.97 3.09 -11.43
N ALA A 20 33.60 2.77 -12.68
CA ALA A 20 32.22 2.89 -13.16
C ALA A 20 31.24 1.94 -12.43
N ASP A 21 31.73 0.84 -11.85
CA ASP A 21 30.93 -0.16 -11.15
C ASP A 21 30.97 -0.01 -9.62
N THR A 22 31.51 1.10 -9.12
CA THR A 22 31.56 1.38 -7.66
C THR A 22 30.17 1.62 -7.08
N LEU A 23 29.24 2.18 -7.85
CA LEU A 23 27.85 2.40 -7.45
C LEU A 23 26.91 1.51 -8.30
N ILE A 24 26.31 0.53 -7.66
CA ILE A 24 25.39 -0.43 -8.27
C ILE A 24 23.99 -0.20 -7.73
N VAL A 25 22.99 -0.07 -8.62
CA VAL A 25 21.57 -0.02 -8.26
C VAL A 25 20.92 -1.32 -8.70
N THR A 26 20.28 -2.01 -7.75
CA THR A 26 19.64 -3.30 -7.98
C THR A 26 18.41 -3.47 -7.09
N SER A 27 17.60 -4.50 -7.33
CA SER A 27 16.50 -4.88 -6.43
C SER A 27 16.97 -5.89 -5.38
N ILE A 28 16.29 -5.89 -4.23
CA ILE A 28 16.59 -6.84 -3.15
C ILE A 28 16.37 -8.28 -3.59
N GLN A 29 15.37 -8.54 -4.45
CA GLN A 29 15.10 -9.87 -5.00
C GLN A 29 16.29 -10.39 -5.81
N LYS A 30 16.91 -9.57 -6.67
CA LYS A 30 18.10 -9.98 -7.42
C LYS A 30 19.28 -10.26 -6.50
N MET A 31 19.42 -9.47 -5.42
CA MET A 31 20.49 -9.69 -4.45
C MET A 31 20.26 -10.95 -3.61
N SER A 32 19.05 -11.26 -3.18
CA SER A 32 18.74 -12.47 -2.40
C SER A 32 18.90 -13.75 -3.24
N ASN A 33 18.52 -13.70 -4.52
CA ASN A 33 18.59 -14.86 -5.43
C ASN A 33 19.97 -15.07 -6.06
N ILE A 34 20.96 -14.28 -5.68
CA ILE A 34 22.28 -14.28 -6.34
C ILE A 34 23.04 -15.60 -6.22
N ARG A 35 22.68 -16.46 -5.24
CA ARG A 35 23.25 -17.80 -5.05
C ARG A 35 22.48 -18.90 -5.76
N ASP A 36 21.17 -18.73 -5.96
CA ASP A 36 20.24 -19.81 -6.30
C ASP A 36 19.96 -19.90 -7.81
N GLU A 37 20.34 -18.90 -8.59
CA GLU A 37 20.14 -18.92 -10.05
C GLU A 37 21.27 -19.69 -10.76
N ASP A 38 20.93 -20.41 -11.83
CA ASP A 38 21.89 -21.05 -12.72
C ASP A 38 22.95 -20.04 -13.21
N GLY A 39 24.20 -20.25 -12.84
CA GLY A 39 25.28 -19.30 -13.06
C GLY A 39 25.45 -18.25 -11.96
N GLY A 40 24.83 -18.46 -10.78
CA GLY A 40 24.97 -17.62 -9.59
C GLY A 40 26.39 -17.64 -8.98
N LEU A 41 26.54 -17.01 -7.82
CA LEU A 41 27.81 -16.90 -7.11
C LEU A 41 28.34 -18.28 -6.68
N ASN A 42 29.52 -18.61 -7.14
CA ASN A 42 30.28 -19.74 -6.56
C ASN A 42 31.10 -19.25 -5.35
N ALA A 43 31.70 -20.23 -4.61
CA ALA A 43 32.46 -19.89 -3.41
C ALA A 43 33.66 -18.95 -3.67
N SER A 44 34.33 -19.07 -4.82
CA SER A 44 35.41 -18.19 -5.21
C SER A 44 34.95 -16.75 -5.52
N ASP A 45 33.80 -16.62 -6.17
CA ASP A 45 33.17 -15.31 -6.44
C ASP A 45 32.80 -14.60 -5.14
N ILE A 46 32.22 -15.33 -4.18
CA ILE A 46 31.86 -14.81 -2.85
C ILE A 46 33.10 -14.33 -2.11
N GLU A 47 34.19 -15.09 -2.15
CA GLU A 47 35.45 -14.72 -1.51
C GLU A 47 36.02 -13.42 -2.12
N ILE A 48 36.06 -13.32 -3.45
CA ILE A 48 36.51 -12.12 -4.17
C ILE A 48 35.66 -10.89 -3.78
N ILE A 49 34.35 -11.04 -3.74
CA ILE A 49 33.44 -9.94 -3.42
C ILE A 49 33.55 -9.56 -1.94
N ASN A 50 33.63 -10.52 -1.02
CA ASN A 50 33.81 -10.27 0.42
C ASN A 50 35.19 -9.68 0.78
N GLY A 51 36.16 -9.78 -0.10
CA GLY A 51 37.43 -9.06 0.00
C GLY A 51 37.30 -7.57 -0.28
N LYS A 52 36.16 -7.10 -0.81
CA LYS A 52 35.88 -5.68 -1.05
C LYS A 52 35.18 -5.05 0.15
N ARG A 53 35.28 -3.73 0.26
CA ARG A 53 34.50 -2.96 1.24
C ARG A 53 33.10 -2.68 0.66
N LEU A 54 32.11 -3.48 1.09
CA LEU A 54 30.74 -3.36 0.63
C LEU A 54 29.89 -2.51 1.59
N VAL A 55 29.09 -1.63 1.01
CA VAL A 55 28.08 -0.84 1.74
C VAL A 55 26.75 -1.00 0.99
N PHE A 56 25.75 -1.50 1.71
CA PHE A 56 24.37 -1.60 1.22
C PHE A 56 23.54 -0.44 1.76
N ILE A 57 22.93 0.30 0.86
CA ILE A 57 21.95 1.33 1.16
C ILE A 57 20.59 0.78 0.73
N VAL A 58 19.73 0.49 1.69
CA VAL A 58 18.42 -0.13 1.48
C VAL A 58 17.35 0.93 1.65
N ASP A 59 16.66 1.26 0.57
CA ASP A 59 15.52 2.15 0.59
C ASP A 59 14.22 1.40 0.91
N GLU A 60 13.20 2.09 1.44
CA GLU A 60 11.93 1.51 1.87
C GLU A 60 12.12 0.30 2.84
N ALA A 61 13.04 0.45 3.78
CA ALA A 61 13.51 -0.63 4.65
C ALA A 61 12.42 -1.26 5.56
N HIS A 62 11.22 -0.66 5.60
CA HIS A 62 10.06 -1.15 6.38
C HIS A 62 9.28 -2.30 5.73
N ARG A 63 9.51 -2.61 4.46
CA ARG A 63 8.72 -3.64 3.77
C ARG A 63 8.95 -5.02 4.38
N SER A 64 7.87 -5.70 4.75
CA SER A 64 7.88 -7.00 5.46
C SER A 64 8.60 -8.12 4.72
N THR A 65 8.64 -8.06 3.38
CA THR A 65 9.36 -9.03 2.54
C THR A 65 10.88 -8.89 2.60
N PHE A 66 11.39 -7.81 3.20
CA PHE A 66 12.82 -7.58 3.32
C PHE A 66 13.51 -8.45 4.39
N GLY A 67 12.81 -8.87 5.43
CA GLY A 67 13.42 -9.59 6.55
C GLY A 67 14.19 -10.83 6.11
N ASP A 68 13.53 -11.77 5.44
CA ASP A 68 14.12 -13.02 5.00
C ASP A 68 15.16 -12.81 3.89
N MET A 69 14.83 -11.97 2.90
CA MET A 69 15.76 -11.65 1.81
C MET A 69 17.02 -10.95 2.31
N LEU A 70 16.88 -10.02 3.26
CA LEU A 70 18.02 -9.32 3.82
C LEU A 70 18.88 -10.22 4.69
N SER A 71 18.30 -11.18 5.39
CA SER A 71 19.05 -12.22 6.13
C SER A 71 19.94 -13.04 5.18
N ILE A 72 19.40 -13.48 4.05
CA ILE A 72 20.16 -14.18 3.01
C ILE A 72 21.32 -13.32 2.48
N ILE A 73 21.07 -12.03 2.25
CA ILE A 73 22.11 -11.10 1.78
C ILE A 73 23.21 -10.91 2.84
N LYS A 74 22.83 -10.75 4.11
CA LYS A 74 23.79 -10.63 5.23
C LYS A 74 24.64 -11.89 5.42
N GLU A 75 24.05 -13.06 5.30
CA GLU A 75 24.77 -14.34 5.32
C GLU A 75 25.75 -14.47 4.14
N THR A 76 25.37 -13.93 2.97
CA THR A 76 26.23 -13.94 1.79
C THR A 76 27.39 -12.97 1.92
N PHE A 77 27.16 -11.82 2.54
CA PHE A 77 28.15 -10.72 2.66
C PHE A 77 28.34 -10.29 4.12
N PRO A 78 28.91 -11.16 4.97
CA PRO A 78 28.98 -10.94 6.42
C PRO A 78 29.84 -9.73 6.84
N ASN A 79 30.75 -9.27 5.97
CA ASN A 79 31.61 -8.11 6.22
C ASN A 79 31.03 -6.79 5.68
N ALA A 80 29.84 -6.82 5.09
CA ALA A 80 29.20 -5.64 4.53
C ALA A 80 28.55 -4.77 5.61
N ILE A 81 28.48 -3.48 5.35
CA ILE A 81 27.77 -2.50 6.18
C ILE A 81 26.40 -2.23 5.55
N PHE A 82 25.35 -2.18 6.39
CA PHE A 82 23.98 -1.98 5.94
C PHE A 82 23.38 -0.71 6.56
N PHE A 83 22.85 0.17 5.71
CA PHE A 83 22.05 1.31 6.12
C PHE A 83 20.64 1.17 5.57
N GLY A 84 19.63 1.25 6.44
CA GLY A 84 18.22 1.27 6.07
C GLY A 84 17.66 2.70 6.09
N PHE A 85 16.96 3.07 5.04
CA PHE A 85 16.19 4.31 4.94
C PHE A 85 14.72 3.99 4.82
N THR A 86 13.87 4.72 5.56
CA THR A 86 12.42 4.51 5.52
C THR A 86 11.68 5.76 5.96
N GLY A 87 10.56 6.04 5.30
CA GLY A 87 9.61 7.07 5.73
C GLY A 87 8.63 6.59 6.81
N THR A 88 8.51 5.26 7.01
CA THR A 88 7.56 4.63 7.95
C THR A 88 8.27 3.58 8.80
N PRO A 89 9.10 4.00 9.78
CA PRO A 89 9.84 3.05 10.61
C PRO A 89 8.90 2.17 11.43
N VAL A 90 9.20 0.87 11.48
CA VAL A 90 8.53 -0.11 12.34
C VAL A 90 9.42 -0.36 13.55
N PHE A 91 9.03 0.19 14.69
CA PHE A 91 9.69 -0.08 15.98
C PHE A 91 9.08 -1.33 16.64
N GLU A 92 9.73 -1.82 17.70
CA GLU A 92 9.25 -2.98 18.49
C GLU A 92 7.79 -2.84 18.91
N GLU A 93 7.37 -1.62 19.24
CA GLU A 93 6.00 -1.27 19.65
C GLU A 93 4.93 -1.54 18.56
N ASN A 94 5.34 -1.51 17.28
CA ASN A 94 4.46 -1.69 16.13
C ASN A 94 4.77 -2.97 15.33
N ALA A 95 5.74 -3.77 15.77
CA ALA A 95 6.20 -4.94 15.04
C ALA A 95 5.17 -6.08 15.10
N LYS A 96 4.61 -6.42 13.95
CA LYS A 96 3.89 -7.69 13.76
C LYS A 96 4.94 -8.78 13.50
N LYS A 97 5.15 -9.71 14.46
CA LYS A 97 6.08 -10.85 14.35
C LYS A 97 7.58 -10.46 14.36
N ASN A 98 8.18 -10.21 15.49
CA ASN A 98 9.66 -10.14 15.73
C ASN A 98 10.51 -9.52 14.59
N ASN A 99 9.97 -8.61 13.80
CA ASN A 99 10.62 -7.96 12.68
C ASN A 99 10.73 -6.45 12.93
N ALA A 100 11.16 -6.05 14.12
CA ALA A 100 11.50 -4.65 14.37
C ALA A 100 12.72 -4.28 13.50
N GLN A 101 12.73 -3.08 12.94
CA GLN A 101 13.87 -2.62 12.12
C GLN A 101 15.15 -2.50 12.91
N THR A 102 15.06 -2.30 14.24
CA THR A 102 16.19 -2.34 15.17
C THR A 102 16.91 -3.68 15.14
N ASP A 103 16.20 -4.79 14.95
CA ASP A 103 16.79 -6.14 14.87
C ASP A 103 17.55 -6.34 13.55
N VAL A 104 17.15 -5.61 12.52
CA VAL A 104 17.68 -5.78 11.17
C VAL A 104 18.81 -4.79 10.85
N PHE A 105 18.66 -3.52 11.21
CA PHE A 105 19.59 -2.45 10.85
C PHE A 105 20.33 -1.87 12.07
N GLY A 106 19.97 -2.24 13.31
CA GLY A 106 20.50 -1.65 14.53
C GLY A 106 19.79 -0.35 14.92
N ASN A 107 20.45 0.47 15.73
CA ASN A 107 19.87 1.69 16.26
C ASN A 107 19.62 2.75 15.19
N GLU A 108 18.58 3.56 15.40
CA GLU A 108 18.30 4.74 14.59
C GLU A 108 19.45 5.74 14.68
N LEU A 109 20.02 6.09 13.53
CA LEU A 109 21.16 7.01 13.42
C LEU A 109 20.69 8.46 13.23
N HIS A 110 19.59 8.66 12.53
CA HIS A 110 19.06 9.98 12.20
C HIS A 110 17.55 9.90 11.95
N ARG A 111 16.83 10.93 12.40
CA ARG A 111 15.40 11.12 12.16
C ARG A 111 15.14 12.51 11.60
N TYR A 112 14.37 12.56 10.50
CA TYR A 112 13.80 13.78 9.96
C TYR A 112 12.31 13.54 9.74
N SER A 113 11.50 14.03 10.66
CA SER A 113 10.05 13.75 10.68
C SER A 113 9.28 14.65 9.70
N ILE A 114 8.03 14.29 9.40
CA ILE A 114 7.11 15.15 8.64
C ILE A 114 6.96 16.52 9.33
N ALA A 115 6.93 16.55 10.68
CA ALA A 115 6.87 17.79 11.44
C ALA A 115 8.11 18.67 11.22
N ASP A 116 9.29 18.07 11.14
CA ASP A 116 10.53 18.78 10.81
C ASP A 116 10.46 19.32 9.37
N GLY A 117 10.00 18.50 8.44
CA GLY A 117 9.85 18.89 7.04
C GLY A 117 8.88 20.06 6.83
N ILE A 118 7.76 20.08 7.56
CA ILE A 118 6.80 21.18 7.55
C ILE A 118 7.42 22.45 8.16
N ARG A 119 8.07 22.31 9.31
CA ARG A 119 8.78 23.43 9.97
C ARG A 119 9.83 24.05 9.05
N ASP A 120 10.60 23.23 8.36
CA ASP A 120 11.68 23.65 7.47
C ASP A 120 11.16 24.05 6.07
N LYS A 121 9.84 24.00 5.85
CA LYS A 121 9.15 24.31 4.59
C LYS A 121 9.54 23.41 3.40
N ASN A 122 10.05 22.23 3.67
CA ASN A 122 10.34 21.21 2.67
C ASN A 122 9.11 20.35 2.34
N VAL A 123 8.13 20.30 3.27
CA VAL A 123 6.86 19.59 3.12
C VAL A 123 5.73 20.57 3.40
N LEU A 124 4.68 20.53 2.57
CA LEU A 124 3.46 21.29 2.81
C LEU A 124 2.68 20.69 3.99
N GLY A 125 2.02 21.55 4.76
CA GLY A 125 1.05 21.08 5.74
C GLY A 125 -0.14 20.42 5.04
N PHE A 126 -0.77 19.45 5.73
CA PHE A 126 -1.96 18.75 5.24
C PHE A 126 -3.02 18.72 6.32
N ASP A 127 -4.27 18.69 5.88
CA ASP A 127 -5.45 18.56 6.74
C ASP A 127 -6.15 17.25 6.41
N PRO A 128 -6.10 16.21 7.29
CA PRO A 128 -6.73 14.95 7.02
C PRO A 128 -8.25 15.06 7.09
N TYR A 129 -8.92 14.94 5.96
CA TYR A 129 -10.37 14.81 5.89
C TYR A 129 -10.78 13.39 6.28
N LYS A 130 -11.64 13.28 7.32
CA LYS A 130 -12.09 11.98 7.83
C LYS A 130 -13.57 11.80 7.60
N VAL A 131 -13.93 10.68 6.97
CA VAL A 131 -15.33 10.30 6.72
C VAL A 131 -15.70 9.12 7.59
N LEU A 132 -16.82 9.24 8.30
CA LEU A 132 -17.39 8.17 9.09
C LEU A 132 -18.51 7.48 8.29
N THR A 133 -18.25 6.28 7.81
CA THR A 133 -19.24 5.48 7.08
C THR A 133 -20.20 4.74 8.00
N PHE A 134 -19.82 4.58 9.27
CA PHE A 134 -20.64 4.00 10.34
C PHE A 134 -20.67 4.92 11.54
N ARG A 135 -21.80 4.90 12.28
CA ARG A 135 -21.88 5.62 13.56
C ARG A 135 -21.21 4.78 14.65
N ASP A 136 -20.30 5.36 15.41
CA ASP A 136 -19.60 4.70 16.51
C ASP A 136 -20.56 3.93 17.43
N LYS A 137 -21.69 4.53 17.77
CA LYS A 137 -22.69 3.92 18.64
C LYS A 137 -23.28 2.64 18.06
N ASP A 138 -23.51 2.57 16.76
CA ASP A 138 -24.11 1.42 16.11
C ASP A 138 -23.09 0.26 16.05
N VAL A 139 -21.86 0.59 15.72
CA VAL A 139 -20.75 -0.36 15.69
C VAL A 139 -20.47 -0.92 17.08
N ARG A 140 -20.40 -0.05 18.09
CA ARG A 140 -20.27 -0.47 19.51
C ARG A 140 -21.38 -1.40 19.95
N LYS A 141 -22.62 -1.08 19.57
CA LYS A 141 -23.79 -1.89 19.92
C LYS A 141 -23.68 -3.32 19.37
N VAL A 142 -23.26 -3.48 18.12
CA VAL A 142 -23.06 -4.79 17.50
C VAL A 142 -22.03 -5.60 18.29
N VAL A 143 -20.88 -5.03 18.58
CA VAL A 143 -19.81 -5.70 19.35
C VAL A 143 -20.25 -5.96 20.79
N ALA A 144 -20.92 -5.02 21.44
CA ALA A 144 -21.40 -5.17 22.81
C ALA A 144 -22.43 -6.32 22.95
N LEU A 145 -23.35 -6.45 21.99
CA LEU A 145 -24.31 -7.55 21.94
C LEU A 145 -23.62 -8.91 21.73
N GLU A 146 -22.66 -8.98 20.82
CA GLU A 146 -21.88 -10.20 20.59
C GLU A 146 -21.12 -10.62 21.87
N LYS A 147 -20.45 -9.69 22.54
CA LYS A 147 -19.71 -9.96 23.78
C LYS A 147 -20.60 -10.34 24.94
N ALA A 148 -21.78 -9.73 25.05
CA ALA A 148 -22.80 -10.07 26.04
C ALA A 148 -23.54 -11.38 25.69
N LYS A 149 -23.30 -11.96 24.48
CA LYS A 149 -24.03 -13.13 23.98
C LYS A 149 -25.55 -12.91 24.04
N ALA A 150 -26.01 -11.78 23.53
CA ALA A 150 -27.40 -11.38 23.47
C ALA A 150 -27.76 -11.01 22.02
N ALA A 151 -28.96 -11.39 21.60
CA ALA A 151 -29.46 -11.06 20.26
C ALA A 151 -30.04 -9.63 20.21
N THR A 152 -30.56 -9.12 21.33
CA THR A 152 -31.14 -7.78 21.43
C THR A 152 -30.62 -7.03 22.65
N GLU A 153 -30.80 -5.71 22.65
CA GLU A 153 -30.46 -4.86 23.79
C GLU A 153 -31.30 -5.20 25.02
N GLU A 154 -32.60 -5.48 24.84
CA GLU A 154 -33.49 -5.87 25.90
C GLU A 154 -33.02 -7.19 26.55
N GLU A 155 -32.58 -8.15 25.75
CA GLU A 155 -32.02 -9.40 26.28
C GLU A 155 -30.73 -9.13 27.05
N ALA A 156 -29.84 -8.29 26.52
CA ALA A 156 -28.61 -7.94 27.20
C ALA A 156 -28.85 -7.28 28.57
N ILE A 157 -29.82 -6.38 28.65
CA ILE A 157 -30.11 -5.60 29.86
C ILE A 157 -30.90 -6.44 30.91
N SER A 158 -31.67 -7.42 30.49
CA SER A 158 -32.47 -8.25 31.39
C SER A 158 -31.66 -9.16 32.33
N ASP A 159 -30.44 -9.51 31.95
CA ASP A 159 -29.50 -10.30 32.75
C ASP A 159 -28.39 -9.40 33.32
N PRO A 160 -28.21 -9.30 34.63
CA PRO A 160 -27.20 -8.44 35.25
C PRO A 160 -25.76 -8.70 34.78
N LYS A 161 -25.40 -9.95 34.44
CA LYS A 161 -24.07 -10.31 33.95
C LYS A 161 -23.89 -9.87 32.52
N LYS A 162 -24.89 -10.09 31.68
CA LYS A 162 -24.88 -9.62 30.29
C LYS A 162 -24.87 -8.08 30.22
N ALA A 163 -25.70 -7.44 31.04
CA ALA A 163 -25.79 -5.99 31.15
C ALA A 163 -24.45 -5.31 31.46
N LYS A 164 -23.70 -5.89 32.42
CA LYS A 164 -22.38 -5.39 32.77
C LYS A 164 -21.43 -5.37 31.55
N ILE A 165 -21.37 -6.48 30.80
CA ILE A 165 -20.53 -6.60 29.61
C ILE A 165 -21.04 -5.66 28.51
N PHE A 166 -22.33 -5.59 28.28
CA PHE A 166 -22.94 -4.72 27.28
C PHE A 166 -22.56 -3.25 27.51
N TYR A 167 -22.76 -2.75 28.75
CA TYR A 167 -22.42 -1.37 29.07
C TYR A 167 -20.92 -1.09 29.04
N GLU A 168 -20.09 -2.06 29.41
CA GLU A 168 -18.62 -1.93 29.31
C GLU A 168 -18.16 -1.65 27.89
N TYR A 169 -18.69 -2.39 26.89
CA TYR A 169 -18.34 -2.19 25.48
C TYR A 169 -19.04 -0.97 24.85
N MET A 170 -20.18 -0.56 25.38
CA MET A 170 -20.84 0.69 24.96
C MET A 170 -20.13 1.94 25.46
N ASP A 171 -19.38 1.84 26.55
CA ASP A 171 -18.65 2.98 27.14
C ASP A 171 -17.33 3.21 26.40
N SER A 172 -17.23 4.38 25.74
CA SER A 172 -16.03 4.80 25.00
C SER A 172 -14.83 5.11 25.89
N SER A 173 -15.04 5.34 27.19
CA SER A 173 -13.93 5.54 28.14
C SER A 173 -13.31 4.21 28.55
N THR A 174 -14.07 3.14 28.58
CA THR A 174 -13.62 1.81 28.97
C THR A 174 -13.03 1.03 27.79
N VAL A 175 -13.74 0.98 26.66
CA VAL A 175 -13.26 0.33 25.44
C VAL A 175 -13.16 1.36 24.33
N LYS A 176 -11.93 1.64 23.88
CA LYS A 176 -11.68 2.61 22.78
C LYS A 176 -12.16 2.05 21.44
N MET A 177 -12.37 2.91 20.44
CA MET A 177 -12.72 2.47 19.10
C MET A 177 -11.57 1.70 18.46
N ALA A 178 -10.41 2.29 18.33
CA ALA A 178 -9.21 1.62 17.86
C ALA A 178 -8.46 0.91 19.00
N GLY A 179 -7.86 -0.24 18.71
CA GLY A 179 -6.92 -0.89 19.61
C GLY A 179 -5.67 -0.06 19.81
N PHE A 180 -4.94 -0.30 20.89
CA PHE A 180 -3.72 0.40 21.22
C PHE A 180 -2.76 -0.49 22.00
N LEU A 181 -1.48 -0.10 22.02
CA LEU A 181 -0.48 -0.78 22.84
C LEU A 181 -0.60 -0.31 24.29
N GLY A 182 -0.77 -1.24 25.22
CA GLY A 182 -0.80 -0.94 26.66
C GLY A 182 0.59 -0.68 27.22
N ASP A 183 0.64 -0.14 28.43
CA ASP A 183 1.90 0.16 29.14
C ASP A 183 2.76 -1.11 29.41
N ASP A 184 2.14 -2.29 29.35
CA ASP A 184 2.80 -3.59 29.49
C ASP A 184 3.32 -4.16 28.16
N GLY A 185 3.27 -3.38 27.08
CA GLY A 185 3.68 -3.80 25.74
C GLY A 185 2.71 -4.76 25.04
N LYS A 186 1.51 -5.01 25.61
CA LYS A 186 0.50 -5.88 25.00
C LYS A 186 -0.55 -5.09 24.24
N TRP A 187 -1.02 -5.67 23.15
CA TRP A 187 -2.11 -5.09 22.38
C TRP A 187 -3.43 -5.17 23.13
N VAL A 188 -4.00 -4.01 23.44
CA VAL A 188 -5.35 -3.88 24.00
C VAL A 188 -6.33 -3.69 22.85
N LYS A 189 -7.24 -4.64 22.68
CA LYS A 189 -8.21 -4.60 21.59
C LYS A 189 -9.24 -3.49 21.78
N GLY A 190 -9.47 -2.72 20.70
CA GLY A 190 -10.58 -1.80 20.57
C GLY A 190 -11.81 -2.45 19.91
N ILE A 191 -12.86 -1.67 19.71
CA ILE A 191 -14.09 -2.12 19.04
C ILE A 191 -13.80 -2.63 17.63
N GLU A 192 -12.94 -1.93 16.87
CA GLU A 192 -12.57 -2.29 15.48
C GLU A 192 -11.88 -3.64 15.37
N ASP A 193 -11.15 -4.07 16.41
CA ASP A 193 -10.49 -5.38 16.42
C ASP A 193 -11.46 -6.57 16.53
N TYR A 194 -12.74 -6.31 16.82
CA TYR A 194 -13.80 -7.33 16.90
C TYR A 194 -14.69 -7.34 15.66
N LEU A 195 -14.54 -6.36 14.77
CA LEU A 195 -15.33 -6.30 13.55
C LEU A 195 -14.73 -7.20 12.47
N PRO A 196 -15.56 -7.94 11.73
CA PRO A 196 -15.06 -8.67 10.58
C PRO A 196 -14.55 -7.68 9.51
N LYS A 197 -13.39 -7.94 8.91
CA LYS A 197 -12.87 -7.14 7.79
C LYS A 197 -13.88 -7.01 6.64
N THR A 198 -14.73 -8.00 6.46
CA THR A 198 -15.82 -8.02 5.46
C THR A 198 -16.86 -6.91 5.65
N GLN A 199 -16.92 -6.26 6.80
CA GLN A 199 -17.84 -5.15 7.03
C GLN A 199 -17.54 -3.95 6.09
N TYR A 200 -16.26 -3.70 5.82
CA TYR A 200 -15.83 -2.65 4.91
C TYR A 200 -15.99 -3.04 3.43
N LEU A 201 -16.28 -4.31 3.14
CA LEU A 201 -16.61 -4.80 1.80
C LEU A 201 -18.11 -4.82 1.52
N SER A 202 -18.94 -4.41 2.49
CA SER A 202 -20.38 -4.36 2.31
C SER A 202 -20.79 -3.33 1.26
N ALA A 203 -21.81 -3.64 0.48
CA ALA A 203 -22.35 -2.73 -0.54
C ALA A 203 -22.81 -1.39 0.07
N GLU A 204 -23.33 -1.40 1.30
CA GLU A 204 -23.74 -0.18 2.01
C GLU A 204 -22.54 0.72 2.32
N HIS A 205 -21.43 0.15 2.81
CA HIS A 205 -20.19 0.90 3.05
C HIS A 205 -19.65 1.50 1.76
N GLN A 206 -19.53 0.67 0.70
CA GLN A 206 -19.03 1.11 -0.58
C GLN A 206 -19.89 2.24 -1.18
N SER A 207 -21.21 2.14 -1.07
CA SER A 207 -22.12 3.20 -1.55
C SER A 207 -21.90 4.52 -0.82
N LYS A 208 -21.74 4.49 0.51
CA LYS A 208 -21.46 5.70 1.30
C LYS A 208 -20.13 6.36 0.95
N VAL A 209 -19.10 5.55 0.70
CA VAL A 209 -17.80 6.08 0.24
C VAL A 209 -17.94 6.75 -1.13
N VAL A 210 -18.66 6.13 -2.06
CA VAL A 210 -18.89 6.69 -3.39
C VAL A 210 -19.73 7.97 -3.33
N GLU A 211 -20.78 8.01 -2.49
CA GLU A 211 -21.60 9.19 -2.25
C GLU A 211 -20.73 10.36 -1.72
N ASP A 212 -19.90 10.12 -0.72
CA ASP A 212 -19.02 11.15 -0.16
C ASP A 212 -18.02 11.68 -1.19
N ILE A 213 -17.39 10.78 -1.97
CA ILE A 213 -16.49 11.19 -3.06
C ILE A 213 -17.25 12.05 -4.08
N GLN A 214 -18.48 11.65 -4.46
CA GLN A 214 -19.29 12.37 -5.43
C GLN A 214 -19.68 13.78 -4.93
N GLU A 215 -20.11 13.88 -3.68
CA GLU A 215 -20.54 15.14 -3.07
C GLU A 215 -19.38 16.13 -2.92
N ASN A 216 -18.19 15.63 -2.56
CA ASN A 216 -17.04 16.45 -2.22
C ASN A 216 -16.03 16.60 -3.36
N TRP A 217 -16.22 15.91 -4.50
CA TRP A 217 -15.26 15.88 -5.60
C TRP A 217 -14.76 17.25 -6.05
N LEU A 218 -15.67 18.17 -6.33
CA LEU A 218 -15.30 19.49 -6.84
C LEU A 218 -14.50 20.31 -5.83
N THR A 219 -14.83 20.18 -4.55
CA THR A 219 -14.12 20.87 -3.47
C THR A 219 -12.72 20.29 -3.28
N LEU A 220 -12.61 18.98 -3.13
CA LEU A 220 -11.35 18.31 -2.85
C LEU A 220 -10.39 18.33 -4.06
N SER A 221 -10.91 18.21 -5.27
CA SER A 221 -10.11 18.32 -6.50
C SER A 221 -9.82 19.75 -6.95
N HIS A 222 -10.26 20.76 -6.19
CA HIS A 222 -10.21 22.17 -6.59
C HIS A 222 -10.78 22.40 -8.01
N ASN A 223 -12.02 21.98 -8.21
CA ASN A 223 -12.74 22.04 -9.49
C ASN A 223 -12.05 21.23 -10.61
N GLY A 224 -11.52 20.06 -10.30
CA GLY A 224 -10.85 19.18 -11.24
C GLY A 224 -9.44 19.63 -11.65
N LYS A 225 -8.86 20.55 -10.89
CA LYS A 225 -7.45 20.97 -11.11
C LYS A 225 -6.46 19.88 -10.73
N PHE A 226 -6.74 19.16 -9.65
CA PHE A 226 -5.89 18.12 -9.12
C PHE A 226 -6.49 16.73 -9.39
N HIS A 227 -5.62 15.77 -9.59
CA HIS A 227 -5.95 14.35 -9.62
C HIS A 227 -6.16 13.82 -8.22
N ALA A 228 -6.92 12.72 -8.11
CA ALA A 228 -7.04 11.95 -6.89
C ALA A 228 -6.45 10.55 -7.06
N ILE A 229 -5.91 10.00 -5.97
CA ILE A 229 -5.50 8.62 -5.85
C ILE A 229 -6.34 7.97 -4.76
N PHE A 230 -7.06 6.90 -5.10
CA PHE A 230 -7.87 6.14 -4.18
C PHE A 230 -7.24 4.77 -3.93
N ALA A 231 -6.65 4.58 -2.75
CA ALA A 231 -6.04 3.33 -2.35
C ALA A 231 -7.09 2.36 -1.79
N THR A 232 -7.06 1.12 -2.25
CA THR A 232 -7.91 0.03 -1.78
C THR A 232 -7.08 -1.11 -1.21
N SER A 233 -7.70 -1.97 -0.40
CA SER A 233 -7.01 -3.06 0.30
C SER A 233 -6.80 -4.31 -0.56
N SER A 234 -7.56 -4.47 -1.65
CA SER A 234 -7.49 -5.63 -2.51
C SER A 234 -7.90 -5.33 -3.96
N ILE A 235 -7.48 -6.19 -4.88
CA ILE A 235 -7.83 -6.06 -6.31
C ILE A 235 -9.34 -6.18 -6.55
N PRO A 236 -10.07 -7.14 -5.96
CA PRO A 236 -11.53 -7.21 -6.10
C PRO A 236 -12.23 -5.95 -5.62
N GLU A 237 -11.82 -5.40 -4.47
CA GLU A 237 -12.35 -4.16 -3.94
C GLU A 237 -12.11 -2.97 -4.90
N ALA A 238 -10.90 -2.87 -5.47
CA ALA A 238 -10.57 -1.84 -6.45
C ALA A 238 -11.47 -1.90 -7.69
N ILE A 239 -11.74 -3.11 -8.20
CA ILE A 239 -12.62 -3.32 -9.35
C ILE A 239 -14.07 -2.93 -9.01
N ASP A 240 -14.55 -3.27 -7.80
CA ASP A 240 -15.89 -2.89 -7.35
C ASP A 240 -16.03 -1.37 -7.26
N TYR A 241 -15.11 -0.69 -6.60
CA TYR A 241 -15.13 0.77 -6.53
C TYR A 241 -14.96 1.43 -7.90
N TYR A 242 -14.13 0.86 -8.77
CA TYR A 242 -14.01 1.35 -10.15
C TYR A 242 -15.35 1.37 -10.87
N ARG A 243 -16.11 0.28 -10.79
CA ARG A 243 -17.43 0.16 -11.41
C ARG A 243 -18.46 1.10 -10.78
N LEU A 244 -18.49 1.19 -9.45
CA LEU A 244 -19.40 2.07 -8.72
C LEU A 244 -19.13 3.55 -9.02
N LEU A 245 -17.87 3.97 -8.97
CA LEU A 245 -17.47 5.35 -9.24
C LEU A 245 -17.73 5.74 -10.71
N LYS A 246 -17.46 4.83 -11.65
CA LYS A 246 -17.75 5.05 -13.06
C LYS A 246 -19.25 5.21 -13.32
N ALA A 247 -20.09 4.44 -12.61
CA ALA A 247 -21.55 4.57 -12.70
C ALA A 247 -22.07 5.86 -12.06
N ALA A 248 -21.55 6.24 -10.89
CA ALA A 248 -21.95 7.43 -10.15
C ALA A 248 -21.45 8.73 -10.80
N MET A 249 -20.25 8.70 -11.38
CA MET A 249 -19.57 9.88 -11.93
C MET A 249 -19.10 9.65 -13.39
N PRO A 250 -20.04 9.46 -14.37
CA PRO A 250 -19.69 9.05 -15.73
C PRO A 250 -18.91 10.13 -16.52
N LYS A 251 -18.83 11.34 -16.02
CA LYS A 251 -18.05 12.43 -16.64
C LYS A 251 -16.58 12.43 -16.21
N LEU A 252 -16.23 11.73 -15.13
CA LEU A 252 -14.86 11.66 -14.68
C LEU A 252 -14.09 10.58 -15.46
N ARG A 253 -12.84 10.87 -15.73
CA ARG A 253 -11.89 9.93 -16.32
C ARG A 253 -11.23 9.15 -15.20
N ILE A 254 -11.73 7.95 -15.00
CA ILE A 254 -11.34 7.06 -13.90
C ILE A 254 -10.56 5.89 -14.50
N SER A 255 -9.48 5.49 -13.83
CA SER A 255 -8.78 4.25 -14.14
C SER A 255 -8.39 3.53 -12.85
N CYS A 256 -7.91 2.29 -13.01
CA CYS A 256 -7.47 1.49 -11.89
C CYS A 256 -6.14 0.80 -12.25
N LEU A 257 -5.20 0.75 -11.30
CA LEU A 257 -3.91 0.12 -11.46
C LEU A 257 -3.63 -0.87 -10.34
N PHE A 258 -3.38 -2.11 -10.73
CA PHE A 258 -2.90 -3.18 -9.85
C PHE A 258 -1.96 -4.11 -10.63
N ASP A 259 -1.18 -4.93 -9.93
CA ASP A 259 -0.37 -5.96 -10.57
C ASP A 259 -1.17 -7.25 -10.68
N PRO A 260 -1.50 -7.72 -11.90
CA PRO A 260 -2.31 -8.92 -12.10
C PRO A 260 -1.64 -10.20 -11.60
N ASN A 261 -0.30 -10.21 -11.43
CA ASN A 261 0.48 -11.37 -11.03
C ASN A 261 0.64 -11.48 -9.51
N ILE A 262 0.31 -10.43 -8.75
CA ILE A 262 0.40 -10.46 -7.30
C ILE A 262 -0.91 -11.03 -6.75
N SER A 263 -0.80 -12.14 -6.03
CA SER A 263 -1.85 -12.63 -5.14
C SER A 263 -1.80 -11.81 -3.85
N ASN A 264 -2.13 -10.51 -3.96
CA ASN A 264 -2.20 -9.67 -2.79
C ASN A 264 -3.33 -10.18 -1.93
N GLU A 265 -3.02 -10.40 -0.66
CA GLU A 265 -3.91 -10.63 0.46
C GLU A 265 -5.42 -10.77 0.09
N ASP A 266 -5.67 -11.46 -1.03
CA ASP A 266 -7.04 -11.78 -1.47
C ASP A 266 -7.76 -12.59 -0.38
N GLY A 267 -7.07 -12.76 0.76
CA GLY A 267 -7.48 -13.66 1.82
C GLY A 267 -7.55 -15.09 1.29
N ASP A 268 -8.10 -15.98 2.05
CA ASP A 268 -8.40 -17.36 1.63
C ASP A 268 -9.59 -17.44 0.63
N TYR A 269 -9.96 -16.31 -0.02
CA TYR A 269 -11.10 -16.29 -0.95
C TYR A 269 -10.73 -16.95 -2.27
N LYS A 270 -11.21 -18.16 -2.48
CA LYS A 270 -11.17 -18.83 -3.79
C LYS A 270 -12.15 -18.24 -4.78
N GLU A 271 -13.25 -17.67 -4.27
CA GLU A 271 -14.34 -17.10 -5.05
C GLU A 271 -14.71 -15.69 -4.54
N TYR A 272 -15.06 -14.82 -5.46
CA TYR A 272 -15.56 -13.49 -5.18
C TYR A 272 -16.80 -13.22 -6.04
N ARG A 273 -17.90 -12.77 -5.42
CA ARG A 273 -19.21 -12.57 -6.07
C ARG A 273 -19.69 -13.78 -6.91
N GLY A 274 -19.44 -14.99 -6.43
CA GLY A 274 -19.85 -16.24 -7.09
C GLY A 274 -19.01 -16.62 -8.31
N GLN A 275 -17.84 -16.06 -8.49
CA GLN A 275 -16.90 -16.37 -9.55
C GLN A 275 -15.50 -16.68 -8.99
N PRO A 276 -14.70 -17.53 -9.65
CA PRO A 276 -13.29 -17.69 -9.31
C PRO A 276 -12.57 -16.34 -9.28
N ILE A 277 -11.82 -16.06 -8.23
CA ILE A 277 -11.18 -14.76 -8.02
C ILE A 277 -10.23 -14.37 -9.17
N ALA A 278 -9.50 -15.35 -9.72
CA ALA A 278 -8.62 -15.12 -10.86
C ALA A 278 -9.37 -14.61 -12.09
N PHE A 279 -10.54 -15.19 -12.38
CA PHE A 279 -11.40 -14.78 -13.47
C PHE A 279 -11.97 -13.38 -13.25
N TYR A 280 -12.41 -13.07 -12.02
CA TYR A 280 -12.91 -11.74 -11.67
C TYR A 280 -11.86 -10.65 -11.88
N LYS A 281 -10.61 -10.90 -11.46
CA LYS A 281 -9.47 -10.00 -11.65
C LYS A 281 -9.14 -9.79 -13.13
N GLU A 282 -9.07 -10.87 -13.90
CA GLU A 282 -8.77 -10.81 -15.33
C GLU A 282 -9.84 -10.03 -16.10
N GLN A 283 -11.10 -10.31 -15.84
CA GLN A 283 -12.22 -9.58 -16.44
C GLN A 283 -12.21 -8.09 -16.08
N GLY A 284 -11.96 -7.78 -14.80
CA GLY A 284 -11.82 -6.39 -14.34
C GLY A 284 -10.66 -5.67 -15.03
N LEU A 285 -9.51 -6.34 -15.21
CA LEU A 285 -8.38 -5.75 -15.91
C LEU A 285 -8.68 -5.48 -17.38
N ILE A 286 -9.33 -6.44 -18.07
CA ILE A 286 -9.75 -6.25 -19.47
C ILE A 286 -10.71 -5.06 -19.60
N GLU A 287 -11.68 -4.95 -18.68
CA GLU A 287 -12.63 -3.83 -18.64
C GLU A 287 -11.89 -2.49 -18.48
N ILE A 288 -10.99 -2.38 -17.50
CA ILE A 288 -10.22 -1.17 -17.22
C ILE A 288 -9.35 -0.77 -18.41
N LEU A 289 -8.66 -1.72 -19.04
CA LEU A 289 -7.83 -1.46 -20.22
C LEU A 289 -8.67 -1.03 -21.42
N THR A 290 -9.81 -1.66 -21.65
CA THR A 290 -10.74 -1.31 -22.74
C THR A 290 -11.27 0.11 -22.59
N ASP A 291 -11.69 0.47 -21.37
CA ASP A 291 -12.17 1.80 -21.06
C ASP A 291 -11.07 2.85 -21.21
N TYR A 292 -9.87 2.56 -20.71
CA TYR A 292 -8.73 3.45 -20.85
C TYR A 292 -8.33 3.68 -22.30
N ASN A 293 -8.31 2.61 -23.09
CA ASN A 293 -8.03 2.69 -24.52
C ASN A 293 -9.06 3.56 -25.25
N THR A 294 -10.35 3.37 -24.93
CA THR A 294 -11.44 4.16 -25.51
C THR A 294 -11.33 5.63 -25.08
N MET A 295 -11.05 5.89 -23.81
CA MET A 295 -10.98 7.22 -23.21
C MET A 295 -9.83 8.06 -23.79
N PHE A 296 -8.67 7.43 -24.04
CA PHE A 296 -7.43 8.13 -24.40
C PHE A 296 -6.87 7.77 -25.76
N GLY A 297 -7.58 6.97 -26.58
CA GLY A 297 -7.13 6.55 -27.91
C GLY A 297 -5.86 5.69 -27.84
N GLN A 298 -5.79 4.77 -26.88
CA GLN A 298 -4.66 3.86 -26.68
C GLN A 298 -5.00 2.44 -27.14
N ASP A 299 -4.02 1.52 -27.10
CA ASP A 299 -4.13 0.13 -27.55
C ASP A 299 -3.56 -0.89 -26.55
N PHE A 300 -3.64 -0.59 -25.26
CA PHE A 300 -3.08 -1.44 -24.21
C PHE A 300 -3.86 -2.75 -24.05
N SER A 301 -3.12 -3.81 -23.73
CA SER A 301 -3.62 -5.15 -23.43
C SER A 301 -2.94 -5.71 -22.18
N ILE A 302 -3.36 -6.87 -21.69
CA ILE A 302 -2.70 -7.56 -20.56
C ILE A 302 -1.21 -7.75 -20.86
N ALA A 303 -0.84 -8.15 -22.09
CA ALA A 303 0.54 -8.34 -22.50
C ALA A 303 1.38 -7.03 -22.46
N THR A 304 0.74 -5.88 -22.60
CA THR A 304 1.38 -4.55 -22.60
C THR A 304 1.11 -3.77 -21.29
N HIS A 305 0.71 -4.45 -20.21
CA HIS A 305 0.38 -3.83 -18.94
C HIS A 305 1.50 -2.92 -18.38
N ALA A 306 2.77 -3.29 -18.58
CA ALA A 306 3.89 -2.44 -18.18
C ALA A 306 3.90 -1.07 -18.91
N ARG A 307 3.48 -1.03 -20.18
CA ARG A 307 3.33 0.22 -20.94
C ARG A 307 2.15 1.04 -20.45
N PHE A 308 1.02 0.39 -20.14
CA PHE A 308 -0.14 1.03 -19.50
C PHE A 308 0.24 1.68 -18.17
N LYS A 309 0.95 0.97 -17.27
CA LYS A 309 1.45 1.51 -16.00
C LYS A 309 2.35 2.74 -16.21
N LYS A 310 3.25 2.68 -17.20
CA LYS A 310 4.12 3.81 -17.54
C LYS A 310 3.30 5.01 -18.05
N ASP A 311 2.34 4.81 -18.92
CA ASP A 311 1.47 5.87 -19.46
C ASP A 311 0.67 6.55 -18.33
N LEU A 312 0.05 5.78 -17.43
CA LEU A 312 -0.63 6.30 -16.25
C LEU A 312 0.29 7.17 -15.38
N SER A 313 1.49 6.68 -15.08
CA SER A 313 2.45 7.40 -14.25
C SER A 313 2.88 8.73 -14.87
N LEU A 314 3.15 8.75 -16.17
CA LEU A 314 3.52 9.95 -16.90
C LEU A 314 2.37 10.97 -16.97
N ARG A 315 1.14 10.49 -17.17
CA ARG A 315 -0.07 11.29 -17.25
C ARG A 315 -0.38 11.98 -15.92
N LEU A 316 -0.35 11.25 -14.81
CA LEU A 316 -0.55 11.80 -13.48
C LEU A 316 0.56 12.77 -13.05
N ALA A 317 1.81 12.48 -13.42
CA ALA A 317 2.95 13.32 -13.07
C ALA A 317 3.16 14.51 -14.03
N HIS A 318 2.32 14.67 -15.05
CA HIS A 318 2.46 15.68 -16.11
C HIS A 318 3.87 15.69 -16.73
N LYS A 319 4.40 14.51 -17.07
CA LYS A 319 5.75 14.34 -17.64
C LYS A 319 5.69 13.95 -19.12
N GLU A 320 6.81 14.12 -19.80
CA GLU A 320 7.00 13.79 -21.21
C GLU A 320 5.89 14.39 -22.09
N GLN A 321 5.13 13.58 -22.83
CA GLN A 321 4.03 14.01 -23.69
C GLN A 321 2.87 14.65 -22.94
N TYR A 322 2.83 14.54 -21.61
CA TYR A 322 1.75 15.09 -20.75
C TYR A 322 2.17 16.37 -20.00
N LYS A 323 3.31 16.99 -20.30
CA LYS A 323 3.81 18.19 -19.58
C LYS A 323 2.85 19.37 -19.51
N ARG A 324 1.83 19.40 -20.36
CA ARG A 324 0.82 20.48 -20.40
C ARG A 324 -0.59 19.92 -20.46
N VAL A 325 -0.79 18.74 -19.89
CA VAL A 325 -2.09 18.04 -19.92
C VAL A 325 -3.20 18.85 -19.25
N GLU A 326 -2.85 19.74 -18.32
CA GLU A 326 -3.80 20.70 -17.70
C GLU A 326 -4.46 21.65 -18.70
N ARG A 327 -3.86 21.82 -19.89
CA ARG A 327 -4.44 22.61 -21.00
C ARG A 327 -5.31 21.78 -21.93
N GLU A 328 -5.27 20.46 -21.78
CA GLU A 328 -6.01 19.50 -22.58
C GLU A 328 -6.87 18.60 -21.66
N PRO A 329 -7.95 19.13 -21.05
CA PRO A 329 -8.73 18.40 -20.07
C PRO A 329 -9.19 17.01 -20.53
N ALA A 330 -9.41 16.83 -21.82
CA ALA A 330 -9.79 15.53 -22.40
C ALA A 330 -8.69 14.45 -22.26
N LYS A 331 -7.43 14.84 -22.06
CA LYS A 331 -6.30 13.92 -21.87
C LYS A 331 -5.93 13.72 -20.41
N GLN A 332 -6.56 14.45 -19.49
CA GLN A 332 -6.30 14.38 -18.07
C GLN A 332 -7.01 13.16 -17.45
N LEU A 333 -6.35 12.43 -16.58
CA LEU A 333 -6.97 11.43 -15.72
C LEU A 333 -7.43 12.15 -14.45
N ASP A 334 -8.67 11.92 -14.00
CA ASP A 334 -9.20 12.61 -12.83
C ASP A 334 -8.96 11.80 -11.55
N LEU A 335 -9.24 10.49 -11.60
CA LEU A 335 -9.14 9.60 -10.44
C LEU A 335 -8.45 8.30 -10.81
N LEU A 336 -7.44 7.91 -10.03
CA LEU A 336 -6.78 6.62 -10.13
C LEU A 336 -7.03 5.77 -8.89
N LEU A 337 -7.63 4.61 -9.06
CA LEU A 337 -7.68 3.58 -8.01
C LEU A 337 -6.41 2.74 -8.05
N VAL A 338 -5.88 2.41 -6.87
CA VAL A 338 -4.63 1.62 -6.76
C VAL A 338 -4.72 0.57 -5.67
N VAL A 339 -3.98 -0.53 -5.88
CA VAL A 339 -3.75 -1.57 -4.88
C VAL A 339 -2.25 -1.71 -4.72
N ASP A 340 -1.71 -1.35 -3.56
CA ASP A 340 -0.28 -1.42 -3.19
C ASP A 340 0.70 -0.79 -4.21
N GLN A 341 0.22 0.09 -5.07
CA GLN A 341 1.04 0.75 -6.08
C GLN A 341 0.90 2.27 -5.97
N MET A 342 1.94 3.00 -6.38
CA MET A 342 1.98 4.47 -6.36
C MET A 342 1.70 5.12 -4.99
N LEU A 343 1.77 4.37 -3.89
CA LEU A 343 1.58 4.88 -2.54
C LEU A 343 2.89 5.36 -1.92
N THR A 344 4.01 4.82 -2.40
CA THR A 344 5.36 5.21 -1.99
C THR A 344 6.23 5.46 -3.21
N GLY A 345 7.12 6.44 -3.13
CA GLY A 345 8.06 6.77 -4.21
C GLY A 345 7.43 7.41 -5.45
N PHE A 346 6.13 7.71 -5.44
CA PHE A 346 5.43 8.45 -6.46
C PHE A 346 4.96 9.79 -5.89
N ASP A 347 5.57 10.88 -6.32
CA ASP A 347 5.28 12.24 -5.87
C ASP A 347 4.79 13.09 -7.05
N PRO A 348 3.51 13.02 -7.39
CA PRO A 348 2.93 13.86 -8.42
C PRO A 348 2.50 15.20 -7.83
N THR A 349 3.09 16.28 -8.30
CA THR A 349 2.73 17.66 -7.91
C THR A 349 1.25 18.00 -8.15
N TRP A 350 0.56 17.21 -8.98
CA TRP A 350 -0.82 17.42 -9.39
C TRP A 350 -1.83 16.48 -8.73
N ALA A 351 -1.40 15.62 -7.82
CA ALA A 351 -2.30 14.83 -6.99
C ALA A 351 -2.42 15.48 -5.61
N ASN A 352 -3.65 15.78 -5.21
CA ASN A 352 -3.94 16.48 -3.96
C ASN A 352 -4.95 15.73 -3.06
N THR A 353 -5.62 14.74 -3.61
CA THR A 353 -6.72 14.06 -2.92
C THR A 353 -6.47 12.58 -2.86
#